data_4024b5bc073e6fcf7381b102771a15af
#
_entry.id   4024b5bc073e6fcf7381b102771a15af
#
_cell.length_a   1.000
_cell.length_b   1.000
_cell.length_c   1.000
_cell.angle_alpha   90.00
_cell.angle_beta   90.00
_cell.angle_gamma   90.00
#
_symmetry.space_group_name_H-M   'P 1'
#
loop_
_entity.id
_entity.type
_entity.pdbx_description
1 polymer ?
#
loop_
_entity_poly.entity_id
_entity_poly.type
_entity_poly.pdbx_seq_one_letter_code
_entity_poly.pdbx_strand_id
1 'polypeptide(L)'
;MFIDDATGRLTQLRFTPAETTLGYLRVLHDHILAHGVPVVLYSDRHSVFHINAKDAGPEAETQFSRAARELGVECIPANSPQAKGRVERANQTLQDRLVKEMRLAGINDMDSANAWLPGYIEDYNRRFAVEPKDPCDAHLSYPGAPEEWVRTLSVQVMRTLSKNLSCQYKNQLLQIEATGTGLGLQGAKVTVHEHFDGRKELLWQKRKLTYSVMDKPLRQVPVADSKTVNMRVDKALARRNTEHKPAPNHPWRNMPIGKSVSDGWCATL
;
A
#
# COMPACT_ATOMS: atom_id res chain seq x y z
N MET A 1 -4.79 13.11 -7.43
CA MET A 1 -5.76 13.96 -8.15
C MET A 1 -7.07 13.20 -8.31
N PHE A 2 -8.20 13.85 -8.01
CA PHE A 2 -9.54 13.38 -8.36
C PHE A 2 -10.15 14.38 -9.34
N ILE A 3 -10.82 13.86 -10.35
CA ILE A 3 -11.47 14.64 -11.40
C ILE A 3 -12.87 14.07 -11.67
N ASP A 4 -13.84 14.94 -11.81
CA ASP A 4 -15.17 14.55 -12.22
C ASP A 4 -15.22 14.26 -13.73
N ASP A 5 -15.66 13.07 -14.09
CA ASP A 5 -15.68 12.64 -15.50
C ASP A 5 -16.74 13.36 -16.33
N ALA A 6 -17.82 13.82 -15.74
CA ALA A 6 -18.87 14.54 -16.46
C ALA A 6 -18.45 15.96 -16.88
N THR A 7 -17.80 16.68 -15.98
CA THR A 7 -17.49 18.11 -16.13
C THR A 7 -16.02 18.40 -16.41
N GLY A 8 -15.11 17.44 -16.12
CA GLY A 8 -13.68 17.68 -16.12
C GLY A 8 -13.18 18.55 -14.94
N ARG A 9 -14.04 18.82 -13.95
CA ARG A 9 -13.67 19.55 -12.74
C ARG A 9 -12.67 18.77 -11.91
N LEU A 10 -11.64 19.43 -11.43
CA LEU A 10 -10.81 18.91 -10.34
C LEU A 10 -11.64 18.97 -9.05
N THR A 11 -11.83 17.82 -8.41
CA THR A 11 -12.49 17.75 -7.13
C THR A 11 -11.50 17.72 -5.98
N GLN A 12 -10.31 17.09 -6.20
CA GLN A 12 -9.24 17.11 -5.22
C GLN A 12 -7.86 17.02 -5.87
N LEU A 13 -6.93 17.84 -5.36
CA LEU A 13 -5.50 17.77 -5.63
C LEU A 13 -4.73 17.72 -4.31
N ARG A 14 -3.66 16.93 -4.27
CA ARG A 14 -2.77 16.90 -3.11
C ARG A 14 -1.37 16.48 -3.52
N PHE A 15 -0.38 17.18 -3.00
CA PHE A 15 1.02 16.77 -3.03
C PHE A 15 1.31 15.84 -1.85
N THR A 16 2.04 14.77 -2.12
CA THR A 16 2.49 13.80 -1.12
C THR A 16 3.95 13.46 -1.37
N PRO A 17 4.74 13.10 -0.33
CA PRO A 17 6.15 12.74 -0.51
C PRO A 17 6.36 11.51 -1.40
N ALA A 18 5.40 10.61 -1.41
CA ALA A 18 5.39 9.40 -2.21
C ALA A 18 3.95 8.98 -2.53
N GLU A 19 3.81 8.20 -3.59
CA GLU A 19 2.55 7.59 -3.96
C GLU A 19 2.27 6.41 -3.02
N THR A 20 1.30 6.58 -2.13
CA THR A 20 0.96 5.59 -1.10
C THR A 20 -0.55 5.42 -0.99
N THR A 21 -0.97 4.25 -0.52
CA THR A 21 -2.38 3.99 -0.18
C THR A 21 -2.95 5.02 0.80
N LEU A 22 -2.17 5.41 1.84
CA LEU A 22 -2.60 6.43 2.81
C LEU A 22 -2.81 7.80 2.15
N GLY A 23 -1.98 8.15 1.17
CA GLY A 23 -2.16 9.38 0.37
C GLY A 23 -3.48 9.38 -0.38
N TYR A 24 -3.82 8.28 -1.03
CA TYR A 24 -5.11 8.15 -1.73
C TYR A 24 -6.30 8.10 -0.79
N LEU A 25 -6.21 7.42 0.35
CA LEU A 25 -7.27 7.43 1.37
C LEU A 25 -7.50 8.82 1.93
N ARG A 26 -6.45 9.63 2.08
CA ARG A 26 -6.57 11.03 2.49
C ARG A 26 -7.27 11.88 1.42
N VAL A 27 -6.90 11.72 0.16
CA VAL A 27 -7.57 12.44 -0.95
C VAL A 27 -9.05 12.05 -1.02
N LEU A 28 -9.39 10.77 -0.84
CA LEU A 28 -10.78 10.31 -0.78
C LEU A 28 -11.51 10.89 0.44
N HIS A 29 -10.87 10.96 1.60
CA HIS A 29 -11.40 11.62 2.79
C HIS A 29 -11.75 13.08 2.52
N ASP A 30 -10.79 13.84 1.99
CA ASP A 30 -10.96 15.27 1.72
C ASP A 30 -12.06 15.49 0.64
N HIS A 31 -12.17 14.57 -0.34
CA HIS A 31 -13.24 14.58 -1.33
C HIS A 31 -14.62 14.34 -0.69
N ILE A 32 -14.74 13.33 0.17
CA ILE A 32 -16.02 13.02 0.84
C ILE A 32 -16.48 14.17 1.72
N LEU A 33 -15.57 14.85 2.40
CA LEU A 33 -15.90 16.01 3.21
C LEU A 33 -16.46 17.17 2.37
N ALA A 34 -15.93 17.36 1.17
CA ALA A 34 -16.29 18.49 0.31
C ALA A 34 -17.53 18.22 -0.56
N HIS A 35 -17.73 16.99 -1.01
CA HIS A 35 -18.69 16.63 -2.06
C HIS A 35 -19.63 15.49 -1.68
N GLY A 36 -19.32 14.69 -0.66
CA GLY A 36 -20.02 13.44 -0.34
C GLY A 36 -19.32 12.21 -0.91
N VAL A 37 -19.93 11.06 -0.70
CA VAL A 37 -19.39 9.75 -1.13
C VAL A 37 -19.69 9.56 -2.62
N PRO A 38 -18.68 9.42 -3.50
CA PRO A 38 -18.91 9.19 -4.92
C PRO A 38 -19.52 7.78 -5.12
N VAL A 39 -20.44 7.63 -6.06
CA VAL A 39 -21.03 6.33 -6.38
C VAL A 39 -20.02 5.43 -7.08
N VAL A 40 -19.19 5.99 -7.96
CA VAL A 40 -18.23 5.25 -8.77
C VAL A 40 -16.89 5.99 -8.84
N LEU A 41 -15.80 5.24 -8.76
CA LEU A 41 -14.45 5.74 -8.99
C LEU A 41 -13.80 4.95 -10.15
N TYR A 42 -13.30 5.68 -11.13
CA TYR A 42 -12.44 5.11 -12.19
C TYR A 42 -10.98 5.27 -11.79
N SER A 43 -10.23 4.18 -11.85
CA SER A 43 -8.78 4.21 -11.60
C SER A 43 -8.02 3.46 -12.68
N ASP A 44 -6.73 3.71 -12.78
CA ASP A 44 -5.84 2.82 -13.54
C ASP A 44 -5.60 1.51 -12.78
N ARG A 45 -4.81 0.60 -13.38
CA ARG A 45 -4.44 -0.67 -12.76
C ARG A 45 -3.21 -0.56 -11.85
N HIS A 46 -2.97 0.60 -11.26
CA HIS A 46 -1.89 0.73 -10.29
C HIS A 46 -2.12 -0.18 -9.09
N SER A 47 -1.03 -0.67 -8.49
CA SER A 47 -1.06 -1.65 -7.38
C SER A 47 -1.81 -1.17 -6.13
N VAL A 48 -2.04 0.11 -5.98
CA VAL A 48 -2.86 0.68 -4.90
C VAL A 48 -4.34 0.33 -5.09
N PHE A 49 -4.81 0.27 -6.34
CA PHE A 49 -6.23 0.06 -6.68
C PHE A 49 -6.54 -1.36 -7.11
N HIS A 50 -5.56 -2.09 -7.64
CA HIS A 50 -5.77 -3.39 -8.24
C HIS A 50 -4.65 -4.38 -7.89
N ILE A 51 -5.03 -5.62 -7.57
CA ILE A 51 -4.09 -6.74 -7.39
C ILE A 51 -4.13 -7.59 -8.67
N ASN A 52 -2.96 -7.86 -9.24
CA ASN A 52 -2.87 -8.73 -10.41
C ASN A 52 -3.25 -10.18 -10.03
N ALA A 53 -4.14 -10.79 -10.81
CA ALA A 53 -4.70 -12.11 -10.56
C ALA A 53 -3.67 -13.26 -10.44
N LYS A 54 -2.44 -13.05 -10.92
CA LYS A 54 -1.36 -14.04 -10.82
C LYS A 54 -0.82 -14.23 -9.39
N ASP A 55 -0.98 -13.19 -8.54
CA ASP A 55 -0.36 -13.13 -7.21
C ASP A 55 -1.39 -13.22 -6.07
N ALA A 56 -2.67 -13.37 -6.40
CA ALA A 56 -3.75 -13.19 -5.45
C ALA A 56 -4.75 -14.35 -5.49
N GLY A 57 -5.18 -14.80 -4.31
CA GLY A 57 -6.38 -15.63 -4.18
C GLY A 57 -7.64 -14.88 -4.62
N PRO A 58 -8.76 -15.57 -4.83
CA PRO A 58 -9.99 -15.00 -5.39
C PRO A 58 -10.61 -13.86 -4.56
N GLU A 59 -10.20 -13.69 -3.32
CA GLU A 59 -10.68 -12.65 -2.39
C GLU A 59 -9.64 -11.56 -2.10
N ALA A 60 -8.54 -11.53 -2.85
CA ALA A 60 -7.49 -10.56 -2.59
C ALA A 60 -7.91 -9.15 -3.03
N GLU A 61 -7.94 -8.25 -2.10
CA GLU A 61 -8.40 -6.88 -2.22
C GLU A 61 -7.33 -5.90 -1.74
N THR A 62 -7.16 -4.77 -2.43
CA THR A 62 -6.27 -3.72 -1.93
C THR A 62 -6.92 -2.98 -0.76
N GLN A 63 -6.11 -2.29 0.05
CA GLN A 63 -6.65 -1.49 1.16
C GLN A 63 -7.54 -0.34 0.67
N PHE A 64 -7.24 0.22 -0.51
CA PHE A 64 -8.07 1.25 -1.11
C PHE A 64 -9.41 0.67 -1.59
N SER A 65 -9.39 -0.45 -2.34
CA SER A 65 -10.62 -1.10 -2.83
C SER A 65 -11.50 -1.57 -1.67
N ARG A 66 -10.89 -2.10 -0.58
CA ARG A 66 -11.61 -2.45 0.64
C ARG A 66 -12.35 -1.22 1.22
N ALA A 67 -11.62 -0.12 1.38
CA ALA A 67 -12.21 1.11 1.95
C ALA A 67 -13.33 1.65 1.05
N ALA A 68 -13.13 1.68 -0.25
CA ALA A 68 -14.14 2.10 -1.22
C ALA A 68 -15.40 1.20 -1.14
N ARG A 69 -15.22 -0.12 -1.15
CA ARG A 69 -16.34 -1.07 -1.02
C ARG A 69 -17.10 -0.91 0.30
N GLU A 70 -16.41 -0.71 1.42
CA GLU A 70 -17.05 -0.47 2.71
C GLU A 70 -17.85 0.85 2.76
N LEU A 71 -17.46 1.83 1.93
CA LEU A 71 -18.20 3.08 1.74
C LEU A 71 -19.33 2.97 0.70
N GLY A 72 -19.47 1.83 0.04
CA GLY A 72 -20.43 1.65 -1.04
C GLY A 72 -20.01 2.23 -2.38
N VAL A 73 -18.71 2.54 -2.54
CA VAL A 73 -18.14 3.09 -3.77
C VAL A 73 -17.72 1.96 -4.70
N GLU A 74 -18.22 1.96 -5.92
CA GLU A 74 -17.80 1.02 -6.95
C GLU A 74 -16.46 1.48 -7.57
N CYS A 75 -15.44 0.63 -7.56
CA CYS A 75 -14.16 0.90 -8.21
C CYS A 75 -14.09 0.19 -9.55
N ILE A 76 -14.01 0.94 -10.64
CA ILE A 76 -13.92 0.42 -12.00
C ILE A 76 -12.50 0.63 -12.54
N PRO A 77 -11.74 -0.44 -12.85
CA PRO A 77 -10.45 -0.31 -13.49
C PRO A 77 -10.61 0.16 -14.94
N ALA A 78 -10.03 1.31 -15.28
CA ALA A 78 -10.04 1.85 -16.63
C ALA A 78 -9.16 1.01 -17.56
N ASN A 79 -9.78 0.28 -18.48
CA ASN A 79 -9.10 -0.62 -19.41
C ASN A 79 -8.84 0.00 -20.79
N SER A 80 -9.41 1.16 -21.09
CA SER A 80 -9.31 1.77 -22.42
C SER A 80 -8.67 3.16 -22.37
N PRO A 81 -7.97 3.57 -23.43
CA PRO A 81 -7.46 4.94 -23.57
C PRO A 81 -8.55 5.99 -23.47
N GLN A 82 -9.76 5.69 -23.97
CA GLN A 82 -10.89 6.62 -23.95
C GLN A 82 -11.33 6.92 -22.52
N ALA A 83 -11.36 5.92 -21.62
CA ALA A 83 -11.67 6.10 -20.22
C ALA A 83 -10.65 6.95 -19.46
N LYS A 84 -9.40 7.02 -19.95
CA LYS A 84 -8.31 7.82 -19.38
C LYS A 84 -8.17 9.22 -20.00
N GLY A 85 -8.78 9.46 -21.13
CA GLY A 85 -8.53 10.67 -21.92
C GLY A 85 -8.80 12.00 -21.20
N ARG A 86 -9.70 12.05 -20.23
CA ARG A 86 -9.94 13.25 -19.41
C ARG A 86 -8.87 13.44 -18.35
N VAL A 87 -8.50 12.36 -17.65
CA VAL A 87 -7.42 12.38 -16.65
C VAL A 87 -6.09 12.75 -17.32
N GLU A 88 -5.81 12.21 -18.50
CA GLU A 88 -4.59 12.52 -19.28
C GLU A 88 -4.55 13.99 -19.69
N ARG A 89 -5.65 14.55 -20.21
CA ARG A 89 -5.73 15.96 -20.54
C ARG A 89 -5.59 16.87 -19.33
N ALA A 90 -6.23 16.52 -18.20
CA ALA A 90 -6.07 17.27 -16.97
C ALA A 90 -4.62 17.22 -16.47
N ASN A 91 -3.99 16.04 -16.51
CA ASN A 91 -2.58 15.88 -16.15
C ASN A 91 -1.67 16.74 -17.03
N GLN A 92 -1.90 16.76 -18.35
CA GLN A 92 -1.14 17.58 -19.29
C GLN A 92 -1.28 19.07 -18.98
N THR A 93 -2.51 19.53 -18.69
CA THR A 93 -2.77 20.92 -18.31
C THR A 93 -2.10 21.26 -16.98
N LEU A 94 -2.15 20.36 -15.98
CA LEU A 94 -1.50 20.55 -14.70
C LEU A 94 0.04 20.57 -14.83
N GLN A 95 0.62 19.68 -15.62
CA GLN A 95 2.07 19.68 -15.87
C GLN A 95 2.56 20.98 -16.51
N ASP A 96 1.77 21.54 -17.42
CA ASP A 96 2.13 22.81 -18.05
C ASP A 96 1.94 24.02 -17.11
N ARG A 97 0.89 24.05 -16.31
CA ARG A 97 0.46 25.27 -15.59
C ARG A 97 0.78 25.25 -14.10
N LEU A 98 0.49 24.16 -13.38
CA LEU A 98 0.57 24.10 -11.93
C LEU A 98 1.93 24.54 -11.38
N VAL A 99 3.01 23.99 -11.95
CA VAL A 99 4.37 24.32 -11.50
C VAL A 99 4.72 25.78 -11.79
N LYS A 100 4.25 26.34 -12.92
CA LYS A 100 4.50 27.73 -13.27
C LYS A 100 3.75 28.68 -12.35
N GLU A 101 2.48 28.38 -12.06
CA GLU A 101 1.66 29.20 -11.18
C GLU A 101 2.14 29.16 -9.72
N MET A 102 2.58 27.99 -9.23
CA MET A 102 3.24 27.87 -7.93
C MET A 102 4.51 28.73 -7.84
N ARG A 103 5.34 28.76 -8.89
CA ARG A 103 6.52 29.62 -8.94
C ARG A 103 6.17 31.11 -8.90
N LEU A 104 5.14 31.51 -9.64
CA LEU A 104 4.64 32.88 -9.60
C LEU A 104 4.10 33.27 -8.23
N ALA A 105 3.48 32.33 -7.51
CA ALA A 105 3.00 32.51 -6.14
C ALA A 105 4.14 32.41 -5.08
N GLY A 106 5.40 32.15 -5.47
CA GLY A 106 6.52 32.03 -4.55
C GLY A 106 6.49 30.77 -3.68
N ILE A 107 5.76 29.75 -4.10
CA ILE A 107 5.60 28.48 -3.34
C ILE A 107 6.74 27.53 -3.67
N ASN A 108 7.46 27.08 -2.64
CA ASN A 108 8.64 26.22 -2.78
C ASN A 108 8.66 25.02 -1.84
N ASP A 109 7.65 24.84 -1.00
CA ASP A 109 7.50 23.70 -0.11
C ASP A 109 6.13 23.03 -0.27
N MET A 110 6.01 21.78 0.18
CA MET A 110 4.85 20.96 -0.02
C MET A 110 3.64 21.39 0.84
N ASP A 111 3.90 21.91 2.04
CA ASP A 111 2.81 22.31 2.95
C ASP A 111 2.16 23.58 2.46
N SER A 112 2.96 24.58 2.06
CA SER A 112 2.47 25.80 1.41
C SER A 112 1.75 25.48 0.09
N ALA A 113 2.27 24.53 -0.69
CA ALA A 113 1.62 24.09 -1.91
C ALA A 113 0.24 23.48 -1.62
N ASN A 114 0.14 22.58 -0.65
CA ASN A 114 -1.14 21.97 -0.28
C ASN A 114 -2.14 22.98 0.29
N ALA A 115 -1.68 23.99 1.00
CA ALA A 115 -2.53 25.08 1.50
C ALA A 115 -3.08 25.97 0.37
N TRP A 116 -2.30 26.14 -0.70
CA TRP A 116 -2.66 26.96 -1.87
C TRP A 116 -3.57 26.23 -2.87
N LEU A 117 -3.48 24.89 -2.97
CA LEU A 117 -4.22 24.08 -3.94
C LEU A 117 -5.74 24.35 -4.00
N PRO A 118 -6.48 24.58 -2.90
CA PRO A 118 -7.91 24.85 -2.98
C PRO A 118 -8.26 26.04 -3.89
N GLY A 119 -7.56 27.16 -3.75
CA GLY A 119 -7.76 28.32 -4.61
C GLY A 119 -7.37 28.06 -6.07
N TYR A 120 -6.33 27.26 -6.30
CA TYR A 120 -5.94 26.82 -7.64
C TYR A 120 -7.02 25.92 -8.28
N ILE A 121 -7.61 25.00 -7.52
CA ILE A 121 -8.71 24.14 -7.99
C ILE A 121 -9.90 24.97 -8.44
N GLU A 122 -10.28 25.98 -7.67
CA GLU A 122 -11.38 26.89 -8.03
C GLU A 122 -11.10 27.63 -9.34
N ASP A 123 -9.87 28.19 -9.47
CA ASP A 123 -9.48 28.90 -10.69
C ASP A 123 -9.40 27.96 -11.90
N TYR A 124 -8.81 26.76 -11.73
CA TYR A 124 -8.79 25.73 -12.77
C TYR A 124 -10.20 25.37 -13.22
N ASN A 125 -11.10 25.09 -12.30
CA ASN A 125 -12.48 24.71 -12.61
C ASN A 125 -13.24 25.82 -13.35
N ARG A 126 -13.03 27.09 -12.97
CA ARG A 126 -13.62 28.22 -13.67
C ARG A 126 -13.18 28.33 -15.13
N ARG A 127 -11.93 27.94 -15.44
CA ARG A 127 -11.34 28.04 -16.78
C ARG A 127 -11.61 26.83 -17.67
N PHE A 128 -11.67 25.63 -17.09
CA PHE A 128 -11.60 24.38 -17.85
C PHE A 128 -12.77 23.44 -17.67
N ALA A 129 -13.62 23.67 -16.65
CA ALA A 129 -14.80 22.84 -16.46
C ALA A 129 -15.84 23.13 -17.55
N VAL A 130 -16.58 22.09 -17.90
CA VAL A 130 -17.69 22.16 -18.86
C VAL A 130 -19.00 21.83 -18.15
N GLU A 131 -20.10 22.27 -18.69
CA GLU A 131 -21.42 21.90 -18.19
C GLU A 131 -21.70 20.41 -18.42
N PRO A 132 -22.19 19.70 -17.40
CA PRO A 132 -22.54 18.29 -17.56
C PRO A 132 -23.78 18.13 -18.44
N LYS A 133 -23.88 17.01 -19.14
CA LYS A 133 -25.09 16.66 -19.89
C LYS A 133 -26.28 16.39 -18.96
N ASP A 134 -26.03 15.81 -17.82
CA ASP A 134 -26.98 15.58 -16.75
C ASP A 134 -26.47 16.32 -15.49
N PRO A 135 -27.23 17.29 -14.97
CA PRO A 135 -26.86 18.05 -13.80
C PRO A 135 -27.07 17.30 -12.46
N CYS A 136 -27.54 16.05 -12.51
CA CYS A 136 -27.77 15.27 -11.31
C CYS A 136 -26.45 14.99 -10.58
N ASP A 137 -26.41 15.34 -9.30
CA ASP A 137 -25.25 15.04 -8.45
C ASP A 137 -25.25 13.56 -8.08
N ALA A 138 -24.16 12.85 -8.44
CA ALA A 138 -23.97 11.43 -8.18
C ALA A 138 -23.28 11.14 -6.84
N HIS A 139 -23.13 12.14 -5.97
CA HIS A 139 -22.60 11.92 -4.63
C HIS A 139 -23.72 11.59 -3.64
N LEU A 140 -23.41 10.69 -2.71
CA LEU A 140 -24.31 10.29 -1.65
C LEU A 140 -23.85 10.84 -0.31
N SER A 141 -24.83 11.19 0.54
CA SER A 141 -24.51 11.49 1.94
C SER A 141 -24.07 10.23 2.66
N TYR A 142 -22.99 10.31 3.43
CA TYR A 142 -22.57 9.15 4.24
C TYR A 142 -23.52 8.95 5.43
N PRO A 143 -24.14 7.77 5.57
CA PRO A 143 -25.16 7.53 6.59
C PRO A 143 -24.59 7.20 7.98
N GLY A 144 -23.29 7.00 8.12
CA GLY A 144 -22.63 6.57 9.36
C GLY A 144 -22.11 7.72 10.23
N ALA A 145 -21.69 7.39 11.45
CA ALA A 145 -21.03 8.34 12.33
C ALA A 145 -19.65 8.76 11.75
N PRO A 146 -19.24 10.03 11.93
CA PRO A 146 -17.96 10.52 11.41
C PRO A 146 -16.75 9.68 11.81
N GLU A 147 -16.77 9.07 12.98
CA GLU A 147 -15.68 8.22 13.48
C GLU A 147 -15.58 6.87 12.74
N GLU A 148 -16.69 6.35 12.24
CA GLU A 148 -16.72 5.05 11.56
C GLU A 148 -16.10 5.14 10.16
N TRP A 149 -16.48 6.14 9.38
CA TRP A 149 -15.92 6.28 8.05
C TRP A 149 -14.44 6.69 8.05
N VAL A 150 -13.99 7.45 9.05
CA VAL A 150 -12.57 7.73 9.25
C VAL A 150 -11.78 6.43 9.50
N ARG A 151 -12.34 5.48 10.24
CA ARG A 151 -11.73 4.15 10.43
C ARG A 151 -11.74 3.33 9.13
N THR A 152 -12.80 3.41 8.36
CA THR A 152 -12.86 2.78 7.04
C THR A 152 -11.74 3.29 6.13
N LEU A 153 -11.44 4.58 6.17
CA LEU A 153 -10.35 5.23 5.43
C LEU A 153 -8.97 5.06 6.09
N SER A 154 -8.73 3.96 6.77
CA SER A 154 -7.43 3.60 7.34
C SER A 154 -6.85 2.35 6.66
N VAL A 155 -5.55 2.17 6.72
CA VAL A 155 -4.93 0.89 6.37
C VAL A 155 -5.17 -0.08 7.53
N GLN A 156 -5.80 -1.21 7.24
CA GLN A 156 -6.20 -2.21 8.24
C GLN A 156 -5.35 -3.47 8.09
N VAL A 157 -4.68 -3.84 9.15
CA VAL A 157 -3.83 -5.04 9.15
C VAL A 157 -4.14 -5.90 10.36
N MET A 158 -4.54 -7.15 10.10
CA MET A 158 -4.72 -8.11 11.20
C MET A 158 -3.37 -8.55 11.76
N ARG A 159 -3.28 -8.60 13.09
CA ARG A 159 -2.14 -9.11 13.85
C ARG A 159 -2.63 -10.04 14.95
N THR A 160 -1.81 -11.04 15.29
CA THR A 160 -2.08 -11.92 16.42
C THR A 160 -1.27 -11.43 17.60
N LEU A 161 -1.92 -11.28 18.76
CA LEU A 161 -1.23 -10.93 20.00
C LEU A 161 -0.41 -12.10 20.53
N SER A 162 0.80 -11.81 20.95
CA SER A 162 1.67 -12.75 21.65
C SER A 162 1.12 -13.10 23.05
N LYS A 163 1.75 -14.06 23.72
CA LYS A 163 1.46 -14.36 25.13
C LYS A 163 1.67 -13.15 26.05
N ASN A 164 2.57 -12.24 25.66
CA ASN A 164 2.85 -11.01 26.39
C ASN A 164 1.95 -9.83 25.94
N LEU A 165 0.84 -10.10 25.25
CA LEU A 165 -0.10 -9.10 24.75
C LEU A 165 0.57 -8.04 23.88
N SER A 166 1.49 -8.43 23.03
CA SER A 166 2.17 -7.53 22.08
C SER A 166 2.03 -8.02 20.65
N CYS A 167 2.05 -7.10 19.70
CA CYS A 167 2.14 -7.41 18.28
C CYS A 167 3.12 -6.47 17.59
N GLN A 168 3.70 -6.92 16.48
CA GLN A 168 4.62 -6.12 15.69
C GLN A 168 3.90 -5.47 14.51
N TYR A 169 4.12 -4.17 14.32
CA TYR A 169 3.66 -3.43 13.16
C TYR A 169 4.72 -2.40 12.73
N LYS A 170 5.14 -2.44 11.46
CA LYS A 170 6.13 -1.50 10.86
C LYS A 170 7.34 -1.23 11.76
N ASN A 171 8.08 -2.24 12.15
CA ASN A 171 9.25 -2.17 13.05
C ASN A 171 8.97 -1.68 14.49
N GLN A 172 7.75 -1.38 14.83
CA GLN A 172 7.33 -1.03 16.19
C GLN A 172 6.70 -2.23 16.87
N LEU A 173 6.97 -2.38 18.15
CA LEU A 173 6.29 -3.32 19.02
C LEU A 173 5.17 -2.57 19.74
N LEU A 174 3.93 -3.00 19.51
CA LEU A 174 2.74 -2.44 20.14
C LEU A 174 2.40 -3.34 21.33
N GLN A 175 2.57 -2.81 22.54
CA GLN A 175 2.31 -3.50 23.80
C GLN A 175 0.94 -3.08 24.33
N ILE A 176 0.00 -4.02 24.47
CA ILE A 176 -1.33 -3.73 25.00
C ILE A 176 -1.26 -3.48 26.50
N GLU A 177 -1.89 -2.42 26.94
CA GLU A 177 -2.09 -2.09 28.34
C GLU A 177 -3.38 -2.78 28.81
N ALA A 178 -3.25 -3.96 29.38
CA ALA A 178 -4.39 -4.73 29.85
C ALA A 178 -4.76 -4.31 31.28
N THR A 179 -6.00 -3.89 31.46
CA THR A 179 -6.61 -3.81 32.80
C THR A 179 -7.10 -5.19 33.18
N GLY A 180 -6.48 -5.79 34.19
CA GLY A 180 -6.80 -7.15 34.64
C GLY A 180 -5.83 -8.22 34.13
N THR A 181 -6.24 -9.48 34.16
CA THR A 181 -5.36 -10.61 33.82
C THR A 181 -4.94 -10.68 32.38
N GLY A 182 -5.66 -10.01 31.46
CA GLY A 182 -5.37 -9.98 30.03
C GLY A 182 -5.41 -11.36 29.32
N LEU A 183 -5.71 -12.44 30.02
CA LEU A 183 -5.65 -13.82 29.52
C LEU A 183 -6.55 -14.04 28.30
N GLY A 184 -7.71 -13.38 28.25
CA GLY A 184 -8.64 -13.48 27.12
C GLY A 184 -8.11 -12.84 25.82
N LEU A 185 -7.02 -12.06 25.87
CA LEU A 185 -6.42 -11.42 24.72
C LEU A 185 -5.20 -12.16 24.18
N GLN A 186 -4.69 -13.17 24.89
CA GLN A 186 -3.55 -13.97 24.43
C GLN A 186 -3.93 -14.76 23.16
N GLY A 187 -3.15 -14.62 22.11
CA GLY A 187 -3.44 -15.27 20.84
C GLY A 187 -4.62 -14.66 20.06
N ALA A 188 -5.27 -13.62 20.60
CA ALA A 188 -6.38 -12.97 19.92
C ALA A 188 -5.90 -12.24 18.65
N LYS A 189 -6.77 -12.24 17.63
CA LYS A 189 -6.56 -11.44 16.42
C LYS A 189 -7.06 -10.02 16.68
N VAL A 190 -6.17 -9.06 16.52
CA VAL A 190 -6.46 -7.62 16.60
C VAL A 190 -6.26 -6.97 15.25
N THR A 191 -7.02 -5.92 14.97
CA THR A 191 -6.83 -5.11 13.77
C THR A 191 -6.11 -3.83 14.14
N VAL A 192 -4.99 -3.59 13.48
CA VAL A 192 -4.26 -2.32 13.53
C VAL A 192 -4.81 -1.44 12.43
N HIS A 193 -5.37 -0.30 12.81
CA HIS A 193 -5.80 0.76 11.90
C HIS A 193 -4.72 1.84 11.86
N GLU A 194 -4.13 2.06 10.70
CA GLU A 194 -3.20 3.17 10.48
C GLU A 194 -3.89 4.25 9.67
N HIS A 195 -4.07 5.40 10.29
CA HIS A 195 -4.71 6.55 9.67
C HIS A 195 -3.71 7.37 8.87
N PHE A 196 -4.21 8.15 7.92
CA PHE A 196 -3.38 9.01 7.04
C PHE A 196 -2.68 10.17 7.79
N ASP A 197 -3.08 10.48 9.02
CA ASP A 197 -2.42 11.43 9.91
C ASP A 197 -1.30 10.79 10.77
N GLY A 198 -1.02 9.51 10.56
CA GLY A 198 0.00 8.75 11.29
C GLY A 198 -0.49 8.15 12.61
N ARG A 199 -1.70 8.47 13.05
CA ARG A 199 -2.29 7.82 14.24
C ARG A 199 -2.53 6.34 13.97
N LYS A 200 -2.34 5.53 15.00
CA LYS A 200 -2.67 4.10 14.97
C LYS A 200 -3.71 3.80 16.01
N GLU A 201 -4.66 2.96 15.66
CA GLU A 201 -5.65 2.42 16.59
C GLU A 201 -5.57 0.90 16.55
N LEU A 202 -5.68 0.26 17.71
CA LEU A 202 -5.82 -1.18 17.82
C LEU A 202 -7.25 -1.51 18.23
N LEU A 203 -7.89 -2.37 17.45
CA LEU A 203 -9.23 -2.85 17.75
C LEU A 203 -9.27 -4.36 17.92
N TRP A 204 -9.99 -4.79 18.94
CA TRP A 204 -10.37 -6.18 19.16
C TRP A 204 -11.88 -6.26 19.26
N GLN A 205 -12.53 -7.01 18.36
CA GLN A 205 -14.00 -7.12 18.34
C GLN A 205 -14.71 -5.75 18.44
N LYS A 206 -14.26 -4.78 17.65
CA LYS A 206 -14.72 -3.36 17.65
C LYS A 206 -14.39 -2.54 18.91
N ARG A 207 -13.76 -3.11 19.93
CA ARG A 207 -13.30 -2.39 21.12
C ARG A 207 -11.90 -1.83 20.89
N LYS A 208 -11.72 -0.55 21.17
CA LYS A 208 -10.40 0.10 21.12
C LYS A 208 -9.56 -0.38 22.30
N LEU A 209 -8.32 -0.79 22.00
CA LEU A 209 -7.33 -1.21 22.98
C LEU A 209 -6.34 -0.08 23.24
N THR A 210 -6.02 0.15 24.50
CA THR A 210 -4.92 1.03 24.90
C THR A 210 -3.60 0.29 24.74
N TYR A 211 -2.60 0.94 24.20
CA TYR A 211 -1.29 0.34 23.97
C TYR A 211 -0.17 1.37 24.09
N SER A 212 1.01 0.91 24.42
CA SER A 212 2.26 1.65 24.35
C SER A 212 3.09 1.21 23.14
N VAL A 213 3.87 2.12 22.57
CA VAL A 213 4.75 1.86 21.43
C VAL A 213 6.17 1.71 21.92
N MET A 214 6.80 0.59 21.60
CA MET A 214 8.22 0.37 21.83
C MET A 214 8.92 0.29 20.48
N ASP A 215 9.88 1.17 20.24
CA ASP A 215 10.73 1.05 19.06
C ASP A 215 11.63 -0.17 19.23
N LYS A 216 11.60 -1.04 18.24
CA LYS A 216 12.47 -2.20 18.25
C LYS A 216 13.90 -1.70 17.99
N PRO A 217 14.85 -1.91 18.91
CA PRO A 217 16.22 -1.51 18.63
C PRO A 217 16.67 -2.19 17.34
N LEU A 218 17.17 -1.42 16.40
CA LEU A 218 17.77 -1.95 15.19
C LEU A 218 18.85 -2.94 15.64
N ARG A 219 18.68 -4.22 15.34
CA ARG A 219 19.75 -5.19 15.52
C ARG A 219 20.86 -4.75 14.59
N GLN A 220 21.83 -4.05 15.14
CA GLN A 220 23.10 -3.84 14.43
C GLN A 220 23.69 -5.24 14.22
N VAL A 221 23.61 -5.68 12.97
CA VAL A 221 24.39 -6.87 12.59
C VAL A 221 25.84 -6.44 12.73
N PRO A 222 26.62 -7.11 13.61
CA PRO A 222 28.02 -6.74 13.77
C PRO A 222 28.69 -6.79 12.40
N VAL A 223 29.29 -5.70 12.00
CA VAL A 223 30.05 -5.60 10.75
C VAL A 223 31.23 -6.55 10.91
N ALA A 224 31.15 -7.70 10.25
CA ALA A 224 32.26 -8.65 10.22
C ALA A 224 33.28 -8.12 9.20
N ASP A 225 34.54 -8.08 9.60
CA ASP A 225 35.64 -7.81 8.68
C ASP A 225 35.77 -8.93 7.62
N SER A 226 36.39 -8.65 6.50
CA SER A 226 36.54 -9.61 5.40
C SER A 226 37.18 -10.93 5.84
N LYS A 227 38.07 -10.91 6.82
CA LYS A 227 38.73 -12.09 7.37
C LYS A 227 37.75 -13.00 8.12
N THR A 228 36.87 -12.39 8.93
CA THR A 228 35.81 -13.12 9.66
C THR A 228 34.76 -13.69 8.71
N VAL A 229 34.40 -12.94 7.64
CA VAL A 229 33.48 -13.43 6.60
C VAL A 229 34.07 -14.61 5.88
N ASN A 230 35.33 -14.50 5.40
CA ASN A 230 36.01 -15.60 4.71
C ASN A 230 36.11 -16.84 5.58
N MET A 231 36.50 -16.70 6.84
CA MET A 231 36.60 -17.83 7.78
C MET A 231 35.24 -18.52 8.00
N ARG A 232 34.14 -17.77 8.03
CA ARG A 232 32.78 -18.36 8.13
C ARG A 232 32.34 -19.04 6.85
N VAL A 233 32.69 -18.48 5.70
CA VAL A 233 32.41 -19.07 4.38
C VAL A 233 33.19 -20.36 4.22
N ASP A 234 34.49 -20.38 4.54
CA ASP A 234 35.32 -21.56 4.48
C ASP A 234 34.82 -22.68 5.40
N LYS A 235 34.38 -22.33 6.60
CA LYS A 235 33.77 -23.29 7.54
C LYS A 235 32.44 -23.85 7.01
N ALA A 236 31.61 -23.03 6.34
CA ALA A 236 30.38 -23.50 5.73
C ALA A 236 30.64 -24.39 4.53
N LEU A 237 31.60 -24.04 3.68
CA LEU A 237 32.04 -24.87 2.54
C LEU A 237 32.64 -26.21 2.99
N ALA A 238 33.46 -26.21 4.05
CA ALA A 238 34.01 -27.44 4.62
C ALA A 238 32.90 -28.37 5.13
N ARG A 239 31.88 -27.86 5.78
CA ARG A 239 30.69 -28.67 6.19
C ARG A 239 29.95 -29.23 4.98
N ARG A 240 29.71 -28.42 3.94
CA ARG A 240 29.04 -28.89 2.72
C ARG A 240 29.82 -29.99 2.02
N ASN A 241 31.15 -29.89 1.97
CA ASN A 241 32.01 -30.89 1.35
C ASN A 241 32.09 -32.23 2.14
N THR A 242 31.86 -32.20 3.47
CA THR A 242 31.76 -33.42 4.27
C THR A 242 30.42 -34.12 4.13
N GLU A 243 29.34 -33.37 3.92
CA GLU A 243 27.98 -33.93 3.78
C GLU A 243 27.70 -34.52 2.40
N HIS A 244 28.46 -34.15 1.36
CA HIS A 244 28.25 -34.57 -0.01
C HIS A 244 29.37 -35.50 -0.59
N LYS A 245 30.10 -36.18 0.25
CA LYS A 245 31.01 -37.24 -0.28
C LYS A 245 30.16 -38.41 -0.78
N PRO A 246 30.16 -38.70 -2.09
CA PRO A 246 29.41 -39.84 -2.62
C PRO A 246 29.88 -41.13 -1.96
N ALA A 247 28.95 -42.03 -1.69
CA ALA A 247 29.25 -43.34 -1.12
C ALA A 247 30.35 -44.07 -1.93
N PRO A 248 31.12 -44.96 -1.33
CA PRO A 248 32.21 -45.67 -2.02
C PRO A 248 31.78 -46.38 -3.30
N ASN A 249 30.53 -46.80 -3.39
CA ASN A 249 29.92 -47.48 -4.54
C ASN A 249 29.15 -46.57 -5.48
N HIS A 250 29.28 -45.24 -5.32
CA HIS A 250 28.56 -44.29 -6.16
C HIS A 250 29.03 -44.41 -7.62
N PRO A 251 28.12 -44.44 -8.62
CA PRO A 251 28.44 -44.64 -10.03
C PRO A 251 29.54 -43.74 -10.59
N TRP A 252 29.62 -42.51 -10.12
CA TRP A 252 30.66 -41.54 -10.53
C TRP A 252 32.07 -41.92 -10.12
N ARG A 253 32.27 -42.73 -9.11
CA ARG A 253 33.59 -43.21 -8.69
C ARG A 253 34.10 -44.38 -9.55
N ASN A 254 33.17 -45.08 -10.21
CA ASN A 254 33.46 -46.25 -11.02
C ASN A 254 33.41 -45.93 -12.53
N MET A 255 33.22 -44.68 -12.93
CA MET A 255 33.34 -44.27 -14.33
C MET A 255 34.83 -44.23 -14.72
N PRO A 256 35.26 -44.99 -15.69
CA PRO A 256 36.63 -44.88 -16.22
C PRO A 256 36.80 -43.53 -16.90
N ILE A 257 37.75 -42.75 -16.44
CA ILE A 257 38.15 -41.49 -17.03
C ILE A 257 38.63 -41.80 -18.46
N GLY A 258 37.82 -41.43 -19.49
CA GLY A 258 38.28 -41.53 -20.88
C GLY A 258 37.37 -42.24 -21.89
N LYS A 259 36.13 -42.60 -21.55
CA LYS A 259 35.16 -43.04 -22.58
C LYS A 259 34.15 -41.92 -22.82
N SER A 260 34.21 -41.28 -23.99
CA SER A 260 33.16 -40.47 -24.52
C SER A 260 31.90 -41.30 -24.63
N VAL A 261 30.83 -40.90 -23.94
CA VAL A 261 29.48 -41.44 -24.16
C VAL A 261 28.99 -40.81 -25.46
N SER A 262 29.31 -41.46 -26.57
CA SER A 262 28.58 -41.31 -27.80
C SER A 262 27.42 -42.31 -27.75
N ASP A 263 26.24 -41.80 -27.98
CA ASP A 263 24.98 -42.50 -28.26
C ASP A 263 24.15 -42.97 -27.06
N GLY A 264 23.02 -42.28 -26.88
CA GLY A 264 21.81 -42.86 -26.37
C GLY A 264 21.16 -42.20 -25.14
N TRP A 265 20.93 -40.90 -25.14
CA TRP A 265 19.81 -40.36 -24.36
C TRP A 265 19.13 -39.30 -25.21
N CYS A 266 18.22 -39.78 -26.04
CA CYS A 266 17.21 -38.91 -26.64
C CYS A 266 16.17 -38.68 -25.55
N ALA A 267 15.98 -37.44 -25.22
CA ALA A 267 14.95 -36.94 -24.33
C ALA A 267 13.56 -37.25 -24.85
N THR A 268 12.72 -37.73 -23.99
CA THR A 268 11.26 -37.48 -24.12
C THR A 268 10.86 -36.62 -22.96
N LEU A 269 10.47 -35.40 -23.31
CA LEU A 269 9.57 -34.38 -22.70
C LEU A 269 9.43 -34.37 -21.16
#